data_2a880808f0849189a902a32ed3ebad07
#
_entry.id   2a880808f0849189a902a32ed3ebad07
#
_cell.length_a   1.000
_cell.length_b   1.000
_cell.length_c   1.000
_cell.angle_alpha   90.00
_cell.angle_beta   90.00
_cell.angle_gamma   90.00
#
_symmetry.space_group_name_H-M   'P 1'
#
loop_
_entity.id
_entity.type
_entity.pdbx_description
1 polymer ?
#
loop_
_entity_poly.entity_id
_entity_poly.type
_entity_poly.pdbx_seq_one_letter_code
_entity_poly.pdbx_strand_id
1 'polypeptide(L)'
;IKVQLDPDKILMLAPRSSSARNGYMFSNTLGIIDSDYYNNPTNEGCIRVSLKAMGTSHPIFDYGDKIAQGVILQYFTTEDDNATGKRTGGHGSTGK
;
A
#
# COMPACT_ATOMS: atom_id res chain seq x y z
N ILE A 1 -0.70 -10.48 8.95
CA ILE A 1 -1.04 -10.85 7.57
C ILE A 1 0.15 -10.62 6.67
N LYS A 2 0.34 -11.55 5.78
CA LYS A 2 1.36 -11.46 4.74
C LYS A 2 0.71 -11.67 3.40
N VAL A 3 1.31 -11.15 2.35
CA VAL A 3 0.80 -11.38 1.01
C VAL A 3 1.97 -11.70 0.08
N GLN A 4 1.82 -12.74 -0.70
CA GLN A 4 2.83 -13.10 -1.69
C GLN A 4 2.33 -12.65 -3.05
N LEU A 5 3.12 -11.83 -3.72
CA LEU A 5 2.72 -11.23 -4.99
C LEU A 5 3.67 -11.67 -6.10
N ASP A 6 3.14 -11.75 -7.31
CA ASP A 6 3.97 -11.94 -8.48
C ASP A 6 4.87 -10.72 -8.65
N PRO A 7 6.03 -10.86 -9.29
CA PRO A 7 6.97 -9.73 -9.37
C PRO A 7 6.45 -8.47 -10.03
N ASP A 8 5.42 -8.57 -10.85
CA ASP A 8 4.87 -7.40 -11.52
C ASP A 8 3.64 -6.83 -10.84
N LYS A 9 3.37 -7.28 -9.62
CA LYS A 9 2.19 -6.80 -8.90
C LYS A 9 2.56 -6.04 -7.66
N ILE A 10 1.70 -5.14 -7.28
CA ILE A 10 1.81 -4.47 -5.98
C ILE A 10 0.48 -4.58 -5.27
N LEU A 11 0.51 -4.49 -3.97
CA LEU A 11 -0.68 -4.39 -3.15
C LEU A 11 -0.77 -2.94 -2.66
N MET A 12 -1.85 -2.28 -2.97
CA MET A 12 -2.10 -0.94 -2.45
C MET A 12 -3.04 -1.05 -1.27
N LEU A 13 -2.61 -0.55 -0.13
CA LEU A 13 -3.42 -0.54 1.07
C LEU A 13 -4.02 0.85 1.25
N ALA A 14 -5.30 0.89 1.46
CA ALA A 14 -6.01 2.17 1.58
C ALA A 14 -6.98 2.10 2.74
N PRO A 15 -7.38 3.24 3.29
CA PRO A 15 -8.42 3.27 4.31
C PRO A 15 -9.73 2.78 3.72
N ARG A 16 -10.56 2.18 4.54
CA ARG A 16 -11.89 1.81 4.12
C ARG A 16 -12.75 3.05 4.05
N SER A 17 -13.84 2.99 3.30
CA SER A 17 -14.71 4.15 3.16
C SER A 17 -15.28 4.63 4.49
N SER A 18 -15.33 3.76 5.49
CA SER A 18 -15.87 4.12 6.79
C SER A 18 -14.83 4.66 7.77
N SER A 19 -13.54 4.73 7.38
CA SER A 19 -12.51 5.07 8.36
C SER A 19 -12.68 6.47 8.93
N ALA A 20 -13.00 7.43 8.09
CA ALA A 20 -13.19 8.81 8.55
C ALA A 20 -14.35 8.91 9.54
N ARG A 21 -15.42 8.19 9.25
CA ARG A 21 -16.58 8.19 10.15
C ARG A 21 -16.22 7.53 11.46
N ASN A 22 -15.29 6.60 11.45
CA ASN A 22 -14.86 5.91 12.66
C ASN A 22 -13.68 6.62 13.35
N GLY A 23 -13.29 7.76 12.84
CA GLY A 23 -12.36 8.64 13.54
C GLY A 23 -10.89 8.39 13.33
N TYR A 24 -10.49 7.71 12.26
CA TYR A 24 -9.08 7.49 12.01
C TYR A 24 -8.73 7.59 10.54
N MET A 25 -7.45 7.72 10.28
CA MET A 25 -6.92 7.78 8.92
C MET A 25 -5.57 7.08 8.91
N PHE A 26 -5.05 6.79 7.73
CA PHE A 26 -3.70 6.26 7.63
C PHE A 26 -2.73 7.43 7.79
N SER A 27 -1.69 7.20 8.56
CA SER A 27 -0.68 8.24 8.76
C SER A 27 0.03 8.59 7.47
N ASN A 28 0.18 7.62 6.56
CA ASN A 28 0.89 7.81 5.30
C ASN A 28 -0.01 7.86 4.09
N THR A 29 -1.29 8.07 4.27
CA THR A 29 -2.34 8.11 3.24
C THR A 29 -2.58 6.77 2.56
N LEU A 30 -1.57 6.17 1.96
CA LEU A 30 -1.66 4.88 1.31
C LEU A 30 -0.42 4.06 1.65
N GLY A 31 -0.56 2.75 1.56
CA GLY A 31 0.60 1.88 1.68
C GLY A 31 0.82 1.14 0.38
N ILE A 32 2.06 1.03 -0.04
CA ILE A 32 2.41 0.28 -1.25
C ILE A 32 3.32 -0.86 -0.84
N ILE A 33 2.88 -2.08 -1.14
CA ILE A 33 3.62 -3.28 -0.80
C ILE A 33 4.01 -3.97 -2.11
N ASP A 34 5.29 -4.15 -2.34
CA ASP A 34 5.72 -4.83 -3.56
C ASP A 34 6.03 -6.30 -3.28
N SER A 35 6.42 -7.03 -4.31
CA SER A 35 6.62 -8.47 -4.17
C SER A 35 7.80 -8.81 -3.27
N ASP A 36 8.77 -7.91 -3.15
CA ASP A 36 9.95 -8.18 -2.34
C ASP A 36 9.67 -8.10 -0.84
N TYR A 37 8.55 -7.57 -0.47
CA TYR A 37 8.23 -7.41 0.95
C TYR A 37 7.94 -8.75 1.62
N TYR A 38 7.44 -9.71 0.87
CA TYR A 38 7.07 -11.01 1.42
C TYR A 38 8.32 -11.70 1.96
N ASN A 39 8.24 -12.16 3.18
CA ASN A 39 9.32 -12.86 3.85
C ASN A 39 10.64 -12.09 3.93
N ASN A 40 10.57 -10.76 3.96
CA ASN A 40 11.77 -9.97 4.08
C ASN A 40 12.44 -10.21 5.45
N PRO A 41 13.74 -9.97 5.56
CA PRO A 41 14.46 -10.32 6.79
C PRO A 41 14.12 -9.48 8.01
N THR A 42 13.45 -8.35 7.82
CA THR A 42 13.14 -7.48 8.95
C THR A 42 11.91 -7.93 9.72
N ASN A 43 10.84 -8.26 9.01
CA ASN A 43 9.59 -8.63 9.67
C ASN A 43 8.87 -9.75 8.96
N GLU A 44 9.57 -10.49 8.11
CA GLU A 44 9.03 -11.65 7.41
C GLU A 44 7.86 -11.32 6.48
N GLY A 45 7.68 -10.06 6.16
CA GLY A 45 6.58 -9.66 5.30
C GLY A 45 5.27 -9.36 6.02
N CYS A 46 5.32 -9.29 7.34
CA CYS A 46 4.13 -8.98 8.12
C CYS A 46 3.70 -7.54 7.84
N ILE A 47 2.51 -7.38 7.31
CA ILE A 47 2.02 -6.06 6.91
C ILE A 47 1.58 -5.27 8.14
N ARG A 48 2.01 -4.03 8.20
CA ARG A 48 1.66 -3.14 9.30
C ARG A 48 1.02 -1.90 8.75
N VAL A 49 0.07 -1.38 9.50
CA VAL A 49 -0.65 -0.17 9.11
C VAL A 49 -0.51 0.86 10.21
N SER A 50 -0.10 2.05 9.84
CA SER A 50 0.04 3.14 10.80
C SER A 50 -1.20 4.00 10.75
N LEU A 51 -1.91 4.09 11.85
CA LEU A 51 -3.16 4.84 11.93
C LEU A 51 -3.01 6.08 12.79
N LYS A 52 -3.80 7.08 12.47
CA LYS A 52 -3.79 8.34 13.19
C LYS A 52 -5.23 8.68 13.54
N ALA A 53 -5.46 9.07 14.78
CA ALA A 53 -6.78 9.53 15.20
C ALA A 53 -7.06 10.89 14.59
N MET A 54 -8.30 11.12 14.20
CA MET A 54 -8.72 12.38 13.61
C MET A 54 -9.30 13.29 14.68
N GLY A 55 -8.78 14.52 14.73
CA GLY A 55 -9.28 15.50 15.68
C GLY A 55 -9.16 15.02 17.12
N THR A 56 -10.26 15.03 17.84
CA THR A 56 -10.27 14.58 19.23
C THR A 56 -10.84 13.19 19.38
N SER A 57 -10.98 12.44 18.28
CA SER A 57 -11.53 11.10 18.37
C SER A 57 -10.55 10.14 19.04
N HIS A 58 -11.11 9.08 19.61
CA HIS A 58 -10.32 8.06 20.28
C HIS A 58 -10.79 6.70 19.78
N PRO A 59 -10.43 6.34 18.53
CA PRO A 59 -10.90 5.07 17.99
C PRO A 59 -10.32 3.89 18.76
N ILE A 60 -11.12 2.86 18.89
CA ILE A 60 -10.74 1.65 19.59
C ILE A 60 -10.84 0.49 18.62
N PHE A 61 -9.81 -0.35 18.58
CA PHE A 61 -9.76 -1.47 17.65
C PHE A 61 -9.67 -2.77 18.42
N ASP A 62 -10.41 -3.76 17.94
CA ASP A 62 -10.37 -5.10 18.49
C ASP A 62 -9.83 -6.06 17.47
N TYR A 63 -9.36 -7.19 17.91
CA TYR A 63 -8.87 -8.23 17.03
C TYR A 63 -10.00 -8.62 16.08
N GLY A 64 -9.67 -8.68 14.80
CA GLY A 64 -10.65 -9.02 13.78
C GLY A 64 -11.35 -7.85 13.14
N ASP A 65 -11.15 -6.64 13.64
CA ASP A 65 -11.76 -5.47 13.03
C ASP A 65 -11.16 -5.23 11.65
N LYS A 66 -11.98 -4.75 10.74
CA LYS A 66 -11.53 -4.42 9.40
C LYS A 66 -11.09 -2.97 9.37
N ILE A 67 -9.79 -2.74 9.24
CA ILE A 67 -9.25 -1.38 9.33
C ILE A 67 -8.70 -0.85 8.02
N ALA A 68 -8.60 -1.68 7.00
CA ALA A 68 -8.00 -1.29 5.74
C ALA A 68 -8.56 -2.15 4.61
N GLN A 69 -8.32 -1.72 3.39
CA GLN A 69 -8.65 -2.52 2.22
C GLN A 69 -7.43 -2.58 1.32
N GLY A 70 -7.33 -3.64 0.55
CA GLY A 70 -6.21 -3.83 -0.35
C GLY A 70 -6.66 -4.02 -1.78
N VAL A 71 -5.90 -3.47 -2.70
CA VAL A 71 -6.16 -3.63 -4.13
C VAL A 71 -4.86 -4.09 -4.76
N ILE A 72 -4.92 -5.15 -5.55
CA ILE A 72 -3.74 -5.65 -6.24
C ILE A 72 -3.71 -5.04 -7.62
N LEU A 73 -2.59 -4.40 -7.95
CA LEU A 73 -2.41 -3.74 -9.22
C LEU A 73 -1.20 -4.31 -9.92
N GLN A 74 -1.22 -4.27 -11.23
CA GLN A 74 -0.09 -4.66 -12.02
C GLN A 74 0.65 -3.40 -12.45
N TYR A 75 1.97 -3.43 -12.44
CA TYR A 75 2.75 -2.30 -12.87
C TYR A 75 3.76 -2.72 -13.93
N PHE A 76 4.30 -1.74 -14.63
CA PHE A 76 5.26 -1.97 -15.70
C PHE A 76 6.50 -1.14 -15.43
N THR A 77 7.64 -1.69 -15.82
CA THR A 77 8.89 -0.97 -15.63
C THR A 77 9.22 -0.19 -16.90
N THR A 78 10.13 0.72 -16.77
CA THR A 78 10.57 1.50 -17.89
C THR A 78 11.22 0.63 -18.95
N GLU A 79 11.89 -0.42 -18.53
CA GLU A 79 12.46 -1.31 -19.48
C GLU A 79 11.43 -2.03 -20.27
N ASP A 80 10.34 -2.39 -19.66
CA ASP A 80 9.27 -3.02 -20.38
C ASP A 80 8.73 -2.06 -21.39
N ASP A 81 8.54 -0.83 -21.03
CA ASP A 81 8.06 0.15 -21.93
C ASP A 81 9.02 0.34 -23.01
N ASN A 82 10.27 0.26 -22.74
CA ASN A 82 11.20 0.49 -23.67
C ASN A 82 11.30 -0.47 -24.71
N ALA A 83 10.83 -1.60 -24.46
CA ALA A 83 10.71 -2.48 -25.52
C ALA A 83 10.12 -1.73 -26.61
N THR A 84 9.46 -0.70 -26.30
CA THR A 84 8.89 0.02 -27.28
C THR A 84 9.37 1.33 -27.20
N GLY A 85 9.97 1.73 -26.45
CA GLY A 85 10.29 2.95 -26.51
C GLY A 85 10.42 3.66 -25.39
N LYS A 86 10.42 4.22 -25.01
CA LYS A 86 10.59 4.94 -24.20
C LYS A 86 9.85 5.49 -23.42
N ARG A 87 9.89 5.86 -22.67
CA ARG A 87 9.18 6.29 -21.87
C ARG A 87 9.31 7.46 -21.51
N THR A 88 8.82 7.92 -21.31
CA THR A 88 8.85 9.04 -21.13
C THR A 88 8.57 9.41 -19.93
N GLY A 89 8.68 9.53 -19.34
CA GLY A 89 8.55 10.01 -18.30
C GLY A 89 7.75 10.33 -17.62
N GLY A 90 7.53 10.37 -17.49
CA GLY A 90 6.75 10.65 -16.95
C GLY A 90 6.68 11.10 -15.88
N HIS A 91 6.46 11.19 -15.49
CA HIS A 91 6.33 11.72 -14.55
C HIS A 91 6.54 11.13 -13.52
N GLY A 92 6.52 11.20 -13.11
CA GLY A 92 6.74 10.87 -12.05
C GLY A 92 7.50 9.83 -11.92
N SER A 93 7.62 9.54 -12.34
CA SER A 93 8.23 8.64 -12.30
C SER A 93 9.41 8.81 -12.04
N THR A 94 9.64 9.10 -11.91
CA THR A 94 10.53 9.29 -11.69
C THR A 94 10.94 10.02 -11.19
N GLY A 95 10.90 10.28 -10.94
CA GLY A 95 11.18 10.91 -10.44
C GLY A 95 11.56 11.49 -10.30
N LYS A 96 11.63 11.66 -10.21
CA LYS A 96 11.92 12.28 -9.91
C LYS A 96 12.16 12.53 -9.84
#